data_0bb617211a57d2a61695f53097e0ab81
#
_entry.id   0bb617211a57d2a61695f53097e0ab81
#
_cell.length_a   1.000
_cell.length_b   1.000
_cell.length_c   1.000
_cell.angle_alpha   90.00
_cell.angle_beta   90.00
_cell.angle_gamma   90.00
#
_symmetry.space_group_name_H-M   'P 1'
#
loop_
_entity.id
_entity.type
_entity.pdbx_description
1 polymer ?
#
loop_
_entity_poly.entity_id
_entity_poly.type
_entity_poly.pdbx_seq_one_letter_code
_entity_poly.pdbx_strand_id
1 'polypeptide(L)'
;MKFSVLVCGIVGLLFAAHSSAAEVRPLVQAHSHNDYEQKRPLLEALDHGFCSVEADVYLVKGQLWVAHDRKDLKPERTLKSLYLEPLAERVRNRVGIFADPQARLMLLVDVKGQGAEVYERLKTELAPYAPMLTRFRDTGVVTGAVTVVLSGDRAWDLARADRDRWCALDGRMSDLTNAAPAGVAGSSTPPAALVPLVSESWRTLFRWDGDGEMSAPDKARLKGLVSLAHAQGRKIRFWALPDRPEAWKVCRDAGVDLINTDKIPALSAFLRGLPLPPGKPPIADEN
;
A
#
# COMPACT_ATOMS: atom_id res chain seq x y z
N MET A 1 0.34 -62.03 54.78
CA MET A 1 1.12 -60.91 54.33
C MET A 1 0.74 -60.58 52.89
N LYS A 2 0.01 -59.47 52.63
CA LYS A 2 -0.40 -59.07 51.29
C LYS A 2 0.45 -57.82 50.91
N PHE A 3 1.29 -57.91 49.92
CA PHE A 3 2.05 -56.79 49.38
C PHE A 3 1.21 -56.08 48.34
N SER A 4 0.85 -54.80 48.59
CA SER A 4 0.26 -53.88 47.60
C SER A 4 1.37 -53.14 46.86
N VAL A 5 1.43 -53.33 45.56
CA VAL A 5 2.35 -52.59 44.69
C VAL A 5 1.63 -51.29 44.24
N LEU A 6 2.19 -50.17 44.63
CA LEU A 6 1.72 -48.81 44.23
C LEU A 6 2.38 -48.47 42.89
N VAL A 7 1.60 -48.43 41.81
CA VAL A 7 2.07 -47.98 40.50
C VAL A 7 1.91 -46.43 40.42
N CYS A 8 3.04 -45.72 40.48
CA CYS A 8 3.09 -44.29 40.29
C CYS A 8 3.10 -43.97 38.78
N GLY A 9 1.96 -43.53 38.22
CA GLY A 9 1.87 -43.08 36.85
C GLY A 9 2.44 -41.68 36.71
N ILE A 10 3.52 -41.55 35.95
CA ILE A 10 4.10 -40.22 35.56
C ILE A 10 3.27 -39.71 34.37
N VAL A 11 2.43 -38.71 34.63
CA VAL A 11 1.75 -37.94 33.56
C VAL A 11 2.75 -36.94 33.00
N GLY A 12 3.38 -37.27 31.88
CA GLY A 12 4.22 -36.37 31.13
C GLY A 12 3.37 -35.29 30.46
N LEU A 13 3.41 -34.04 30.95
CA LEU A 13 2.89 -32.86 30.25
C LEU A 13 3.79 -32.58 29.03
N LEU A 14 3.32 -32.94 27.86
CA LEU A 14 3.87 -32.49 26.59
C LEU A 14 3.54 -31.00 26.43
N PHE A 15 4.47 -30.11 26.79
CA PHE A 15 4.44 -28.71 26.37
C PHE A 15 4.70 -28.70 24.86
N ALA A 16 3.65 -28.56 24.05
CA ALA A 16 3.79 -28.18 22.67
C ALA A 16 4.43 -26.78 22.63
N ALA A 17 5.72 -26.74 22.27
CA ALA A 17 6.40 -25.49 21.96
C ALA A 17 5.72 -24.90 20.71
N HIS A 18 4.80 -23.97 20.92
CA HIS A 18 4.32 -23.12 19.86
C HIS A 18 5.52 -22.29 19.42
N SER A 19 6.14 -22.64 18.31
CA SER A 19 7.08 -21.78 17.62
C SER A 19 6.31 -20.53 17.22
N SER A 20 6.42 -19.48 18.02
CA SER A 20 5.96 -18.14 17.65
C SER A 20 6.78 -17.74 16.44
N ALA A 21 6.19 -17.83 15.25
CA ALA A 21 6.77 -17.22 14.07
C ALA A 21 7.07 -15.76 14.43
N ALA A 22 8.32 -15.35 14.24
CA ALA A 22 8.75 -14.00 14.60
C ALA A 22 7.77 -12.99 13.98
N GLU A 23 7.23 -12.14 14.85
CA GLU A 23 6.18 -11.20 14.47
C GLU A 23 6.69 -10.22 13.43
N VAL A 24 5.98 -10.09 12.31
CA VAL A 24 6.39 -9.24 11.19
C VAL A 24 6.28 -7.78 11.60
N ARG A 25 7.42 -7.09 11.73
CA ARG A 25 7.47 -5.64 12.00
C ARG A 25 6.97 -4.85 10.78
N PRO A 26 5.97 -3.96 10.94
CA PRO A 26 5.47 -3.13 9.86
C PRO A 26 6.53 -2.19 9.28
N LEU A 27 6.54 -2.03 7.97
CA LEU A 27 7.36 -1.09 7.20
C LEU A 27 6.45 -0.05 6.57
N VAL A 28 6.19 1.03 7.30
CA VAL A 28 5.20 2.06 6.92
C VAL A 28 5.55 2.82 5.66
N GLN A 29 6.83 2.86 5.28
CA GLN A 29 7.31 3.50 4.05
C GLN A 29 7.37 2.56 2.83
N ALA A 30 7.12 1.26 3.01
CA ALA A 30 7.22 0.30 1.92
C ALA A 30 5.92 0.21 1.12
N HIS A 31 6.01 0.35 -0.21
CA HIS A 31 4.91 0.23 -1.15
C HIS A 31 5.24 -0.82 -2.22
N SER A 32 4.41 -1.87 -2.27
CA SER A 32 4.47 -2.89 -3.31
C SER A 32 3.76 -2.37 -4.56
N HIS A 33 4.53 -1.91 -5.54
CA HIS A 33 4.07 -1.50 -6.85
C HIS A 33 3.73 -2.73 -7.69
N ASN A 34 2.68 -2.67 -8.49
CA ASN A 34 2.20 -3.83 -9.25
C ASN A 34 2.12 -5.11 -8.40
N ASP A 35 1.63 -5.00 -7.16
CA ASP A 35 1.63 -6.09 -6.19
C ASP A 35 1.01 -7.40 -6.73
N TYR A 36 0.05 -7.27 -7.63
CA TYR A 36 -0.60 -8.40 -8.30
C TYR A 36 0.33 -9.21 -9.23
N GLU A 37 1.52 -8.69 -9.59
CA GLU A 37 2.56 -9.41 -10.35
C GLU A 37 3.40 -10.35 -9.46
N GLN A 38 3.33 -10.20 -8.13
CA GLN A 38 4.03 -11.08 -7.21
C GLN A 38 3.46 -12.51 -7.25
N LYS A 39 4.27 -13.51 -6.88
CA LYS A 39 3.84 -14.91 -6.84
C LYS A 39 2.63 -15.14 -5.93
N ARG A 40 2.56 -14.39 -4.83
CA ARG A 40 1.48 -14.39 -3.85
C ARG A 40 1.01 -12.95 -3.62
N PRO A 41 0.19 -12.37 -4.54
CA PRO A 41 -0.31 -11.00 -4.39
C PRO A 41 -0.81 -10.74 -2.97
N LEU A 42 -0.60 -9.53 -2.46
CA LEU A 42 -0.87 -9.12 -1.10
C LEU A 42 -0.05 -9.86 -0.04
N LEU A 43 -0.07 -11.20 -0.07
CA LEU A 43 0.50 -12.02 1.01
C LEU A 43 2.01 -11.87 1.10
N GLU A 44 2.71 -11.76 -0.04
CA GLU A 44 4.15 -11.56 -0.05
C GLU A 44 4.53 -10.20 0.55
N ALA A 45 3.81 -9.15 0.18
CA ALA A 45 3.99 -7.81 0.76
C ALA A 45 3.74 -7.81 2.28
N LEU A 46 2.66 -8.45 2.75
CA LEU A 46 2.35 -8.55 4.17
C LEU A 46 3.37 -9.35 4.97
N ASP A 47 3.89 -10.46 4.39
CA ASP A 47 4.94 -11.28 5.03
C ASP A 47 6.25 -10.51 5.19
N HIS A 48 6.49 -9.52 4.32
CA HIS A 48 7.63 -8.62 4.40
C HIS A 48 7.34 -7.31 5.18
N GLY A 49 6.12 -7.13 5.70
CA GLY A 49 5.76 -6.00 6.54
C GLY A 49 5.33 -4.75 5.78
N PHE A 50 5.07 -4.83 4.50
CA PHE A 50 4.64 -3.69 3.69
C PHE A 50 3.28 -3.17 4.14
N CYS A 51 3.19 -1.86 4.34
CA CYS A 51 1.96 -1.18 4.74
C CYS A 51 1.24 -0.49 3.57
N SER A 52 1.67 -0.73 2.35
CA SER A 52 1.00 -0.24 1.14
C SER A 52 1.20 -1.21 -0.02
N VAL A 53 0.13 -1.45 -0.78
CA VAL A 53 0.12 -2.32 -1.97
C VAL A 53 -0.73 -1.68 -3.07
N GLU A 54 -0.40 -1.97 -4.33
CA GLU A 54 -1.10 -1.46 -5.51
C GLU A 54 -1.80 -2.58 -6.29
N ALA A 55 -3.04 -2.30 -6.72
CA ALA A 55 -3.84 -3.18 -7.56
C ALA A 55 -4.41 -2.39 -8.74
N ASP A 56 -4.02 -2.78 -9.96
CA ASP A 56 -4.57 -2.24 -11.20
C ASP A 56 -5.90 -2.91 -11.54
N VAL A 57 -6.97 -2.13 -11.76
CA VAL A 57 -8.30 -2.68 -11.94
C VAL A 57 -8.94 -2.28 -13.27
N TYR A 58 -9.63 -3.24 -13.87
CA TYR A 58 -10.52 -3.07 -15.00
C TYR A 58 -11.94 -3.50 -14.64
N LEU A 59 -12.93 -2.74 -15.06
CA LEU A 59 -14.32 -3.18 -14.97
C LEU A 59 -14.66 -4.13 -16.12
N VAL A 60 -14.90 -5.39 -15.81
CA VAL A 60 -15.23 -6.44 -16.77
C VAL A 60 -16.44 -7.21 -16.28
N LYS A 61 -17.53 -7.23 -17.07
CA LYS A 61 -18.78 -7.95 -16.74
C LYS A 61 -19.30 -7.67 -15.33
N GLY A 62 -19.18 -6.41 -14.88
CA GLY A 62 -19.63 -5.98 -13.55
C GLY A 62 -18.73 -6.40 -12.39
N GLN A 63 -17.51 -6.87 -12.63
CA GLN A 63 -16.50 -7.22 -11.63
C GLN A 63 -15.21 -6.41 -11.85
N LEU A 64 -14.46 -6.17 -10.78
CA LEU A 64 -13.16 -5.49 -10.84
C LEU A 64 -12.06 -6.55 -10.98
N TRP A 65 -11.62 -6.75 -12.21
CA TRP A 65 -10.53 -7.69 -12.54
C TRP A 65 -9.18 -7.00 -12.43
N VAL A 66 -8.17 -7.75 -11.99
CA VAL A 66 -6.83 -7.21 -11.69
C VAL A 66 -5.79 -7.73 -12.67
N ALA A 67 -5.15 -6.81 -13.40
CA ALA A 67 -3.99 -7.05 -14.25
C ALA A 67 -3.37 -5.71 -14.67
N HIS A 68 -2.09 -5.73 -15.11
CA HIS A 68 -1.45 -4.56 -15.71
C HIS A 68 -2.05 -4.23 -17.09
N ASP A 69 -2.11 -5.21 -17.96
CA ASP A 69 -2.66 -5.06 -19.30
C ASP A 69 -4.00 -5.81 -19.44
N ARG A 70 -4.88 -5.29 -20.30
CA ARG A 70 -6.18 -5.89 -20.56
C ARG A 70 -6.08 -7.32 -21.13
N LYS A 71 -4.99 -7.67 -21.83
CA LYS A 71 -4.73 -9.01 -22.39
C LYS A 71 -4.46 -10.08 -21.31
N ASP A 72 -4.01 -9.65 -20.12
CA ASP A 72 -3.60 -10.53 -19.01
C ASP A 72 -4.72 -10.74 -17.98
N LEU A 73 -5.92 -10.19 -18.24
CA LEU A 73 -7.09 -10.33 -17.40
C LEU A 73 -7.55 -11.79 -17.28
N LYS A 74 -7.81 -12.21 -16.05
CA LYS A 74 -8.31 -13.56 -15.72
C LYS A 74 -9.49 -13.45 -14.76
N PRO A 75 -10.59 -14.22 -14.97
CA PRO A 75 -11.82 -14.11 -14.18
C PRO A 75 -11.62 -14.35 -12.66
N GLU A 76 -10.66 -15.22 -12.30
CA GLU A 76 -10.35 -15.55 -10.91
C GLU A 76 -9.50 -14.48 -10.20
N ARG A 77 -8.89 -13.56 -10.94
CA ARG A 77 -8.04 -12.50 -10.40
C ARG A 77 -8.85 -11.20 -10.29
N THR A 78 -9.59 -11.07 -9.21
CA THR A 78 -10.41 -9.89 -8.94
C THR A 78 -9.87 -9.10 -7.74
N LEU A 79 -10.24 -7.82 -7.62
CA LEU A 79 -9.94 -7.03 -6.42
C LEU A 79 -10.46 -7.73 -5.16
N LYS A 80 -11.62 -8.34 -5.27
CA LYS A 80 -12.25 -9.11 -4.18
C LYS A 80 -11.38 -10.31 -3.79
N SER A 81 -11.05 -11.19 -4.73
CA SER A 81 -10.35 -12.46 -4.43
C SER A 81 -8.89 -12.26 -4.03
N LEU A 82 -8.18 -11.29 -4.63
CA LEU A 82 -6.76 -11.07 -4.35
C LEU A 82 -6.51 -10.19 -3.13
N TYR A 83 -7.44 -9.27 -2.80
CA TYR A 83 -7.19 -8.26 -1.78
C TYR A 83 -8.27 -8.19 -0.70
N LEU A 84 -9.55 -7.98 -1.04
CA LEU A 84 -10.57 -7.66 -0.05
C LEU A 84 -10.88 -8.85 0.89
N GLU A 85 -11.06 -10.05 0.34
CA GLU A 85 -11.32 -11.24 1.14
C GLU A 85 -10.14 -11.62 2.04
N PRO A 86 -8.89 -11.72 1.53
CA PRO A 86 -7.74 -12.03 2.39
C PRO A 86 -7.49 -10.97 3.47
N LEU A 87 -7.70 -9.67 3.17
CA LEU A 87 -7.57 -8.60 4.15
C LEU A 87 -8.64 -8.72 5.24
N ALA A 88 -9.89 -8.96 4.86
CA ALA A 88 -10.99 -9.12 5.81
C ALA A 88 -10.78 -10.35 6.72
N GLU A 89 -10.31 -11.46 6.18
CA GLU A 89 -9.97 -12.63 6.96
C GLU A 89 -8.83 -12.33 7.95
N ARG A 90 -7.78 -11.64 7.49
CA ARG A 90 -6.64 -11.27 8.34
C ARG A 90 -7.06 -10.36 9.49
N VAL A 91 -7.88 -9.34 9.22
CA VAL A 91 -8.37 -8.40 10.25
C VAL A 91 -9.26 -9.11 11.26
N ARG A 92 -10.13 -10.03 10.83
CA ARG A 92 -10.96 -10.82 11.75
C ARG A 92 -10.13 -11.71 12.67
N ASN A 93 -9.06 -12.31 12.14
CA ASN A 93 -8.25 -13.29 12.87
C ASN A 93 -7.19 -12.66 13.78
N ARG A 94 -6.83 -11.37 13.57
CA ARG A 94 -5.68 -10.72 14.25
C ARG A 94 -6.00 -9.38 14.92
N VAL A 95 -7.25 -8.89 14.84
CA VAL A 95 -7.61 -7.53 15.32
C VAL A 95 -6.90 -6.39 14.55
N GLY A 96 -6.24 -6.70 13.41
CA GLY A 96 -5.52 -5.73 12.57
C GLY A 96 -4.77 -6.41 11.42
N ILE A 97 -4.06 -5.61 10.63
CA ILE A 97 -3.24 -6.12 9.52
C ILE A 97 -1.96 -6.80 10.04
N PHE A 98 -1.36 -6.20 11.07
CA PHE A 98 -0.18 -6.69 11.77
C PHE A 98 -0.53 -6.84 13.25
N ALA A 99 0.36 -7.41 14.03
CA ALA A 99 0.21 -7.47 15.47
C ALA A 99 0.27 -6.09 16.14
N ASP A 100 0.99 -5.15 15.53
CA ASP A 100 0.88 -3.74 15.91
C ASP A 100 -0.51 -3.20 15.51
N PRO A 101 -1.40 -2.92 16.47
CA PRO A 101 -2.76 -2.45 16.19
C PRO A 101 -2.81 -1.04 15.59
N GLN A 102 -1.70 -0.30 15.62
CA GLN A 102 -1.60 1.02 14.99
C GLN A 102 -1.17 0.95 13.53
N ALA A 103 -0.60 -0.17 13.09
CA ALA A 103 -0.21 -0.36 11.70
C ALA A 103 -1.44 -0.51 10.81
N ARG A 104 -1.49 0.30 9.76
CA ARG A 104 -2.57 0.34 8.75
C ARG A 104 -2.04 -0.05 7.40
N LEU A 105 -2.90 -0.61 6.56
CA LEU A 105 -2.59 -0.87 5.16
C LEU A 105 -3.25 0.17 4.27
N MET A 106 -2.51 0.69 3.31
CA MET A 106 -3.06 1.42 2.18
C MET A 106 -3.20 0.47 0.99
N LEU A 107 -4.42 0.31 0.48
CA LEU A 107 -4.70 -0.36 -0.78
C LEU A 107 -4.89 0.71 -1.85
N LEU A 108 -3.87 0.92 -2.68
CA LEU A 108 -3.95 1.79 -3.84
C LEU A 108 -4.59 1.02 -4.98
N VAL A 109 -5.73 1.52 -5.46
CA VAL A 109 -6.47 0.93 -6.57
C VAL A 109 -6.29 1.82 -7.79
N ASP A 110 -5.48 1.37 -8.75
CA ASP A 110 -5.24 2.11 -10.00
C ASP A 110 -6.27 1.74 -11.05
N VAL A 111 -7.16 2.68 -11.36
CA VAL A 111 -8.30 2.48 -12.25
C VAL A 111 -7.86 2.65 -13.70
N LYS A 112 -7.91 1.58 -14.49
CA LYS A 112 -7.44 1.55 -15.89
C LYS A 112 -8.52 1.97 -16.91
N GLY A 113 -9.43 2.85 -16.52
CA GLY A 113 -10.51 3.43 -17.32
C GLY A 113 -11.90 3.14 -16.77
N GLN A 114 -12.91 3.76 -17.37
CA GLN A 114 -14.31 3.69 -16.92
C GLN A 114 -14.47 4.16 -15.45
N GLY A 115 -13.81 5.27 -15.10
CA GLY A 115 -13.68 5.73 -13.72
C GLY A 115 -15.01 5.87 -13.00
N ALA A 116 -16.03 6.42 -13.65
CA ALA A 116 -17.35 6.61 -13.05
C ALA A 116 -18.01 5.27 -12.71
N GLU A 117 -18.01 4.32 -13.65
CA GLU A 117 -18.61 3.00 -13.46
C GLU A 117 -17.80 2.17 -12.45
N VAL A 118 -16.47 2.29 -12.46
CA VAL A 118 -15.59 1.66 -11.47
C VAL A 118 -15.87 2.21 -10.07
N TYR A 119 -16.07 3.53 -9.92
CA TYR A 119 -16.38 4.15 -8.64
C TYR A 119 -17.70 3.62 -8.05
N GLU A 120 -18.77 3.59 -8.86
CA GLU A 120 -20.06 3.05 -8.41
C GLU A 120 -19.98 1.54 -8.09
N ARG A 121 -19.21 0.78 -8.87
CA ARG A 121 -18.95 -0.63 -8.57
C ARG A 121 -18.18 -0.80 -7.27
N LEU A 122 -17.14 0.02 -7.03
CA LEU A 122 -16.36 -0.02 -5.79
C LEU A 122 -17.21 0.28 -4.56
N LYS A 123 -18.13 1.24 -4.60
CA LYS A 123 -19.05 1.51 -3.48
C LYS A 123 -19.80 0.25 -3.05
N THR A 124 -20.32 -0.49 -4.03
CA THR A 124 -21.05 -1.74 -3.77
C THR A 124 -20.11 -2.85 -3.29
N GLU A 125 -18.92 -2.96 -3.89
CA GLU A 125 -17.96 -4.03 -3.58
C GLU A 125 -17.29 -3.84 -2.22
N LEU A 126 -17.05 -2.59 -1.81
CA LEU A 126 -16.43 -2.27 -0.52
C LEU A 126 -17.39 -2.36 0.67
N ALA A 127 -18.69 -2.17 0.47
CA ALA A 127 -19.66 -2.11 1.55
C ALA A 127 -19.66 -3.33 2.51
N PRO A 128 -19.55 -4.59 2.04
CA PRO A 128 -19.43 -5.76 2.92
C PRO A 128 -18.18 -5.76 3.81
N TYR A 129 -17.15 -5.01 3.44
CA TYR A 129 -15.87 -4.92 4.13
C TYR A 129 -15.76 -3.69 5.04
N ALA A 130 -16.85 -2.94 5.22
CA ALA A 130 -16.91 -1.73 6.04
C ALA A 130 -16.21 -1.84 7.41
N PRO A 131 -16.30 -2.96 8.17
CA PRO A 131 -15.66 -3.06 9.47
C PRO A 131 -14.12 -2.92 9.45
N MET A 132 -13.46 -3.20 8.32
CA MET A 132 -12.00 -3.04 8.21
C MET A 132 -11.59 -1.72 7.52
N LEU A 133 -12.52 -1.02 6.87
CA LEU A 133 -12.20 0.10 5.99
C LEU A 133 -12.21 1.44 6.72
N THR A 134 -11.30 2.32 6.32
CA THR A 134 -11.38 3.74 6.64
C THR A 134 -12.62 4.33 5.95
N ARG A 135 -13.41 5.10 6.71
CA ARG A 135 -14.60 5.79 6.20
C ARG A 135 -14.42 7.29 6.26
N PHE A 136 -14.71 7.95 5.15
CA PHE A 136 -14.59 9.38 4.99
C PHE A 136 -15.98 10.01 4.96
N ARG A 137 -16.28 10.87 5.93
CA ARG A 137 -17.56 11.58 6.08
C ARG A 137 -17.37 13.07 6.22
N ASP A 138 -18.41 13.85 6.03
CA ASP A 138 -18.37 15.28 6.33
C ASP A 138 -18.09 15.56 7.82
N THR A 139 -18.46 14.65 8.70
CA THR A 139 -18.22 14.75 10.16
C THR A 139 -16.79 14.36 10.56
N GLY A 140 -15.98 13.89 9.62
CA GLY A 140 -14.60 13.47 9.85
C GLY A 140 -14.26 12.10 9.29
N VAL A 141 -13.03 11.67 9.54
CA VAL A 141 -12.48 10.38 9.08
C VAL A 141 -12.51 9.38 10.22
N VAL A 142 -13.17 8.23 10.00
CA VAL A 142 -13.12 7.08 10.90
C VAL A 142 -12.08 6.11 10.34
N THR A 143 -10.91 6.05 10.97
CA THR A 143 -9.78 5.25 10.49
C THR A 143 -10.01 3.76 10.75
N GLY A 144 -9.99 2.96 9.68
CA GLY A 144 -10.00 1.50 9.71
C GLY A 144 -8.60 0.88 9.60
N ALA A 145 -8.53 -0.43 9.60
CA ALA A 145 -7.29 -1.17 9.39
C ALA A 145 -6.76 -1.03 7.94
N VAL A 146 -7.66 -0.79 6.99
CA VAL A 146 -7.35 -0.63 5.56
C VAL A 146 -7.91 0.71 5.06
N THR A 147 -7.06 1.48 4.39
CA THR A 147 -7.47 2.71 3.67
C THR A 147 -7.37 2.45 2.17
N VAL A 148 -8.49 2.56 1.46
CA VAL A 148 -8.53 2.46 0.00
C VAL A 148 -8.30 3.85 -0.60
N VAL A 149 -7.36 3.94 -1.56
CA VAL A 149 -7.05 5.18 -2.30
C VAL A 149 -7.13 4.88 -3.80
N LEU A 150 -7.89 5.68 -4.55
CA LEU A 150 -8.05 5.51 -5.99
C LEU A 150 -7.03 6.35 -6.75
N SER A 151 -6.35 5.74 -7.71
CA SER A 151 -5.47 6.37 -8.69
C SER A 151 -5.99 6.13 -10.11
N GLY A 152 -5.21 6.51 -11.12
CA GLY A 152 -5.60 6.35 -12.52
C GLY A 152 -6.80 7.21 -12.92
N ASP A 153 -7.81 6.61 -13.55
CA ASP A 153 -9.11 7.22 -13.88
C ASP A 153 -10.03 7.19 -12.66
N ARG A 154 -9.80 8.05 -11.70
CA ARG A 154 -10.30 8.02 -10.32
C ARG A 154 -11.65 8.69 -10.06
N ALA A 155 -12.47 8.91 -11.10
CA ALA A 155 -13.83 9.51 -10.97
C ALA A 155 -13.89 10.72 -10.01
N TRP A 156 -13.03 11.70 -10.24
CA TRP A 156 -12.79 12.85 -9.35
C TRP A 156 -14.09 13.54 -8.87
N ASP A 157 -14.99 13.89 -9.79
CA ASP A 157 -16.20 14.64 -9.46
C ASP A 157 -17.21 13.83 -8.63
N LEU A 158 -17.33 12.53 -8.91
CA LEU A 158 -18.19 11.64 -8.13
C LEU A 158 -17.65 11.47 -6.71
N ALA A 159 -16.35 11.21 -6.56
CA ALA A 159 -15.74 11.05 -5.25
C ALA A 159 -15.79 12.35 -4.42
N ARG A 160 -15.64 13.52 -5.08
CA ARG A 160 -15.75 14.84 -4.44
C ARG A 160 -17.17 15.15 -3.98
N ALA A 161 -18.18 14.73 -4.75
CA ALA A 161 -19.60 14.93 -4.40
C ALA A 161 -20.09 13.97 -3.33
N ASP A 162 -19.47 12.80 -3.20
CA ASP A 162 -19.87 11.77 -2.25
C ASP A 162 -19.46 12.14 -0.81
N ARG A 163 -20.44 12.35 0.06
CA ARG A 163 -20.29 12.79 1.44
C ARG A 163 -19.99 11.66 2.43
N ASP A 164 -20.12 10.42 2.00
CA ASP A 164 -19.93 9.23 2.83
C ASP A 164 -19.33 8.10 2.00
N ARG A 165 -18.01 8.00 1.96
CA ARG A 165 -17.27 7.11 1.07
C ARG A 165 -16.29 6.21 1.80
N TRP A 166 -15.99 5.07 1.17
CA TRP A 166 -15.03 4.07 1.64
C TRP A 166 -13.63 4.22 1.00
N CYS A 167 -13.44 5.21 0.14
CA CYS A 167 -12.16 5.46 -0.50
C CYS A 167 -11.83 6.94 -0.55
N ALA A 168 -10.56 7.26 -0.67
CA ALA A 168 -10.00 8.57 -0.95
C ALA A 168 -9.36 8.57 -2.35
N LEU A 169 -8.78 9.68 -2.75
CA LEU A 169 -8.16 9.85 -4.06
C LEU A 169 -6.65 10.08 -3.93
N ASP A 170 -5.91 9.54 -4.87
CA ASP A 170 -4.51 9.89 -5.13
C ASP A 170 -4.46 11.19 -5.94
N GLY A 171 -3.85 12.23 -5.41
CA GLY A 171 -3.64 13.52 -6.06
C GLY A 171 -2.53 13.46 -7.11
N ARG A 172 -2.37 14.59 -7.79
CA ARG A 172 -1.27 14.86 -8.70
C ARG A 172 -0.42 16.01 -8.16
N MET A 173 0.76 16.21 -8.72
CA MET A 173 1.65 17.29 -8.27
C MET A 173 1.00 18.68 -8.37
N SER A 174 0.11 18.89 -9.33
CA SER A 174 -0.70 20.13 -9.44
C SER A 174 -1.61 20.36 -8.23
N ASP A 175 -2.16 19.30 -7.65
CA ASP A 175 -3.01 19.38 -6.43
C ASP A 175 -2.20 19.79 -5.20
N LEU A 176 -0.89 19.57 -5.24
CA LEU A 176 0.05 19.96 -4.20
C LEU A 176 0.59 21.37 -4.40
N THR A 177 1.09 21.68 -5.61
CA THR A 177 1.83 22.92 -5.89
C THR A 177 0.95 24.12 -6.17
N ASN A 178 -0.26 23.92 -6.72
CA ASN A 178 -1.24 24.97 -6.99
C ASN A 178 -2.19 25.21 -5.81
N ALA A 179 -1.98 24.49 -4.72
CA ALA A 179 -2.81 24.59 -3.55
C ALA A 179 -2.56 25.90 -2.81
N ALA A 180 -3.62 26.63 -2.46
CA ALA A 180 -3.52 27.71 -1.48
C ALA A 180 -3.20 27.10 -0.09
N PRO A 181 -2.56 27.87 0.80
CA PRO A 181 -2.27 27.40 2.16
C PRO A 181 -3.52 26.87 2.86
N ALA A 182 -3.35 25.83 3.68
CA ALA A 182 -4.45 25.24 4.44
C ALA A 182 -5.15 26.30 5.31
N GLY A 183 -6.48 26.36 5.28
CA GLY A 183 -7.28 27.31 6.07
C GLY A 183 -7.59 28.63 5.38
N VAL A 184 -7.14 28.89 4.14
CA VAL A 184 -7.55 30.06 3.38
C VAL A 184 -8.96 29.84 2.82
N ALA A 185 -9.90 30.70 3.22
CA ALA A 185 -11.27 30.68 2.71
C ALA A 185 -11.28 30.89 1.18
N GLY A 186 -11.99 30.03 0.45
CA GLY A 186 -12.03 30.05 -1.02
C GLY A 186 -10.90 29.28 -1.71
N SER A 187 -10.05 28.55 -0.96
CA SER A 187 -9.05 27.63 -1.51
C SER A 187 -9.69 26.54 -2.36
N SER A 188 -9.25 26.40 -3.60
CA SER A 188 -9.62 25.27 -4.48
C SER A 188 -8.91 23.96 -4.13
N THR A 189 -8.03 23.99 -3.11
CA THR A 189 -7.27 22.82 -2.66
C THR A 189 -8.23 21.79 -2.06
N PRO A 190 -8.26 20.56 -2.59
CA PRO A 190 -9.09 19.51 -2.01
C PRO A 190 -8.61 19.18 -0.59
N PRO A 191 -9.49 18.89 0.36
CA PRO A 191 -9.08 18.54 1.72
C PRO A 191 -8.25 17.26 1.74
N ALA A 192 -7.29 17.13 2.69
CA ALA A 192 -6.48 15.93 2.87
C ALA A 192 -7.30 14.66 3.10
N ALA A 193 -8.51 14.78 3.69
CA ALA A 193 -9.45 13.68 3.81
C ALA A 193 -9.99 13.17 2.45
N LEU A 194 -9.99 14.00 1.40
CA LEU A 194 -10.31 13.56 0.04
C LEU A 194 -9.07 13.09 -0.70
N VAL A 195 -7.94 13.79 -0.51
CA VAL A 195 -6.67 13.53 -1.21
C VAL A 195 -5.55 13.36 -0.17
N PRO A 196 -5.49 12.20 0.51
CA PRO A 196 -4.47 11.95 1.54
C PRO A 196 -3.09 11.60 0.98
N LEU A 197 -3.02 11.26 -0.30
CA LEU A 197 -1.81 10.88 -1.02
C LEU A 197 -1.66 11.75 -2.26
N VAL A 198 -0.43 12.13 -2.60
CA VAL A 198 -0.07 12.75 -3.88
C VAL A 198 1.02 11.91 -4.52
N SER A 199 0.79 11.50 -5.77
CA SER A 199 1.74 10.72 -6.56
C SER A 199 2.17 11.44 -7.83
N GLU A 200 3.45 11.25 -8.23
CA GLU A 200 3.98 11.74 -9.49
C GLU A 200 5.01 10.76 -10.06
N SER A 201 5.23 10.84 -11.37
CA SER A 201 6.33 10.12 -11.99
C SER A 201 7.67 10.70 -11.56
N TRP A 202 8.57 9.85 -11.06
CA TRP A 202 9.95 10.25 -10.79
C TRP A 202 10.60 10.88 -12.03
N ARG A 203 10.38 10.26 -13.19
CA ARG A 203 10.98 10.69 -14.47
C ARG A 203 10.45 12.04 -14.99
N THR A 204 9.27 12.46 -14.55
CA THR A 204 8.73 13.80 -14.83
C THR A 204 9.48 14.88 -14.06
N LEU A 205 9.93 14.55 -12.84
CA LEU A 205 10.52 15.53 -11.92
C LEU A 205 12.05 15.51 -11.93
N PHE A 206 12.65 14.32 -12.08
CA PHE A 206 14.07 14.09 -11.93
C PHE A 206 14.63 13.26 -13.09
N ARG A 207 15.81 13.63 -13.59
CA ARG A 207 16.52 12.87 -14.63
C ARG A 207 17.46 11.82 -14.05
N TRP A 208 17.77 11.92 -12.74
CA TRP A 208 18.65 10.95 -12.08
C TRP A 208 17.99 9.57 -12.04
N ASP A 209 18.72 8.56 -12.51
CA ASP A 209 18.28 7.17 -12.68
C ASP A 209 18.78 6.22 -11.58
N GLY A 210 19.38 6.77 -10.54
CA GLY A 210 19.94 6.02 -9.42
C GLY A 210 21.43 5.75 -9.52
N ASP A 211 22.10 6.11 -10.63
CA ASP A 211 23.54 6.00 -10.77
C ASP A 211 24.24 7.24 -10.22
N GLY A 212 25.36 6.99 -9.53
CA GLY A 212 26.14 8.04 -8.90
C GLY A 212 25.34 8.82 -7.86
N GLU A 213 25.74 10.06 -7.62
CA GLU A 213 25.12 10.92 -6.64
C GLU A 213 24.06 11.83 -7.29
N MET A 214 22.85 11.84 -6.72
CA MET A 214 21.81 12.79 -7.12
C MET A 214 22.27 14.23 -6.85
N SER A 215 22.01 15.14 -7.78
CA SER A 215 22.43 16.55 -7.67
C SER A 215 21.89 17.22 -6.41
N ALA A 216 22.65 18.17 -5.85
CA ALA A 216 22.20 18.93 -4.68
C ALA A 216 20.89 19.72 -4.94
N PRO A 217 20.69 20.38 -6.11
CA PRO A 217 19.43 21.00 -6.45
C PRO A 217 18.25 20.03 -6.48
N ASP A 218 18.42 18.82 -7.06
CA ASP A 218 17.35 17.83 -7.12
C ASP A 218 17.02 17.28 -5.72
N LYS A 219 18.02 17.02 -4.87
CA LYS A 219 17.81 16.65 -3.46
C LYS A 219 17.04 17.73 -2.71
N ALA A 220 17.36 19.00 -2.91
CA ALA A 220 16.65 20.12 -2.30
C ALA A 220 15.21 20.23 -2.80
N ARG A 221 14.97 20.03 -4.11
CA ARG A 221 13.65 19.99 -4.72
C ARG A 221 12.80 18.85 -4.15
N LEU A 222 13.36 17.65 -4.05
CA LEU A 222 12.67 16.48 -3.47
C LEU A 222 12.23 16.78 -2.02
N LYS A 223 13.13 17.28 -1.18
CA LYS A 223 12.82 17.67 0.20
C LYS A 223 11.74 18.76 0.27
N GLY A 224 11.78 19.73 -0.62
CA GLY A 224 10.78 20.78 -0.72
C GLY A 224 9.38 20.22 -1.01
N LEU A 225 9.26 19.27 -1.96
CA LEU A 225 8.01 18.62 -2.30
C LEU A 225 7.46 17.78 -1.14
N VAL A 226 8.32 17.02 -0.46
CA VAL A 226 7.95 16.25 0.73
C VAL A 226 7.45 17.17 1.84
N SER A 227 8.19 18.25 2.14
CA SER A 227 7.78 19.22 3.17
C SER A 227 6.44 19.88 2.84
N LEU A 228 6.21 20.19 1.56
CA LEU A 228 4.94 20.79 1.10
C LEU A 228 3.77 19.81 1.27
N ALA A 229 3.96 18.54 0.91
CA ALA A 229 2.94 17.50 1.12
C ALA A 229 2.60 17.35 2.60
N HIS A 230 3.61 17.25 3.46
CA HIS A 230 3.43 17.11 4.91
C HIS A 230 2.76 18.34 5.54
N ALA A 231 3.11 19.56 5.10
CA ALA A 231 2.46 20.79 5.55
C ALA A 231 0.96 20.83 5.22
N GLN A 232 0.53 20.10 4.19
CA GLN A 232 -0.88 19.96 3.80
C GLN A 232 -1.54 18.71 4.40
N GLY A 233 -0.87 17.96 5.28
CA GLY A 233 -1.36 16.74 5.90
C GLY A 233 -1.50 15.56 4.91
N ARG A 234 -0.69 15.54 3.86
CA ARG A 234 -0.70 14.53 2.80
C ARG A 234 0.55 13.69 2.82
N LYS A 235 0.43 12.46 2.33
CA LYS A 235 1.55 11.60 1.97
C LYS A 235 2.01 11.89 0.55
N ILE A 236 3.28 11.54 0.24
CA ILE A 236 3.85 11.67 -1.08
C ILE A 236 4.48 10.36 -1.54
N ARG A 237 4.28 10.03 -2.82
CA ARG A 237 4.82 8.85 -3.50
C ARG A 237 5.37 9.23 -4.87
N PHE A 238 6.42 8.52 -5.31
CA PHE A 238 6.94 8.63 -6.67
C PHE A 238 6.93 7.27 -7.35
N TRP A 239 6.12 7.12 -8.42
CA TRP A 239 6.17 5.94 -9.28
C TRP A 239 7.27 6.09 -10.34
N ALA A 240 7.63 5.02 -11.05
CA ALA A 240 8.80 4.94 -11.93
C ALA A 240 10.12 5.38 -11.26
N LEU A 241 10.19 5.27 -9.93
CA LEU A 241 11.42 5.43 -9.16
C LEU A 241 12.42 4.35 -9.61
N PRO A 242 13.71 4.68 -9.79
CA PRO A 242 14.72 3.64 -9.99
C PRO A 242 14.70 2.63 -8.85
N ASP A 243 14.39 1.36 -9.16
CA ASP A 243 14.15 0.33 -8.14
C ASP A 243 15.47 -0.30 -7.66
N ARG A 244 16.22 0.49 -6.89
CA ARG A 244 17.58 0.21 -6.40
C ARG A 244 17.87 0.92 -5.07
N PRO A 245 18.81 0.40 -4.27
CA PRO A 245 19.13 0.91 -2.91
C PRO A 245 19.49 2.39 -2.85
N GLU A 246 20.17 2.92 -3.86
CA GLU A 246 20.59 4.33 -3.94
C GLU A 246 19.36 5.25 -3.99
N ALA A 247 18.35 4.90 -4.80
CA ALA A 247 17.12 5.66 -4.93
C ALA A 247 16.24 5.50 -3.69
N TRP A 248 16.15 4.30 -3.14
CA TRP A 248 15.44 4.08 -1.88
C TRP A 248 16.04 4.90 -0.73
N LYS A 249 17.38 4.99 -0.69
CA LYS A 249 18.10 5.80 0.30
C LYS A 249 17.76 7.28 0.15
N VAL A 250 17.79 7.81 -1.07
CA VAL A 250 17.45 9.21 -1.35
C VAL A 250 16.01 9.52 -0.92
N CYS A 251 15.05 8.64 -1.26
CA CYS A 251 13.66 8.80 -0.86
C CYS A 251 13.48 8.73 0.67
N ARG A 252 14.08 7.73 1.32
CA ARG A 252 14.03 7.58 2.77
C ARG A 252 14.60 8.81 3.50
N ASP A 253 15.78 9.26 3.07
CA ASP A 253 16.49 10.39 3.70
C ASP A 253 15.79 11.74 3.44
N ALA A 254 14.98 11.83 2.38
CA ALA A 254 14.11 12.97 2.09
C ALA A 254 12.77 12.92 2.85
N GLY A 255 12.40 11.78 3.43
CA GLY A 255 11.14 11.61 4.15
C GLY A 255 9.95 11.25 3.25
N VAL A 256 10.19 10.66 2.06
CA VAL A 256 9.10 10.16 1.19
C VAL A 256 8.30 9.10 1.92
N ASP A 257 6.97 9.21 1.90
CA ASP A 257 6.08 8.34 2.70
C ASP A 257 5.95 6.94 2.13
N LEU A 258 5.91 6.80 0.80
CA LEU A 258 5.77 5.51 0.12
C LEU A 258 6.90 5.33 -0.89
N ILE A 259 7.83 4.42 -0.57
CA ILE A 259 8.95 4.05 -1.43
C ILE A 259 8.50 2.88 -2.31
N ASN A 260 8.43 3.12 -3.60
CA ASN A 260 7.99 2.18 -4.63
C ASN A 260 9.02 1.08 -4.88
N THR A 261 8.55 -0.16 -5.02
CA THR A 261 9.39 -1.27 -5.47
C THR A 261 8.57 -2.41 -6.10
N ASP A 262 9.16 -3.10 -7.07
CA ASP A 262 8.72 -4.41 -7.55
C ASP A 262 9.54 -5.55 -6.87
N LYS A 263 10.55 -5.18 -6.03
CA LYS A 263 11.50 -6.08 -5.37
C LYS A 263 11.26 -6.13 -3.87
N ILE A 264 10.10 -6.68 -3.46
CA ILE A 264 9.64 -6.74 -2.06
C ILE A 264 10.74 -7.20 -1.08
N PRO A 265 11.43 -8.36 -1.29
CA PRO A 265 12.45 -8.80 -0.34
C PRO A 265 13.62 -7.82 -0.21
N ALA A 266 14.02 -7.17 -1.32
CA ALA A 266 15.16 -6.27 -1.33
C ALA A 266 14.86 -4.96 -0.59
N LEU A 267 13.71 -4.31 -0.86
CA LEU A 267 13.32 -3.10 -0.12
C LEU A 267 13.08 -3.42 1.37
N SER A 268 12.48 -4.57 1.69
CA SER A 268 12.31 -5.02 3.07
C SER A 268 13.66 -5.12 3.80
N ALA A 269 14.65 -5.79 3.20
CA ALA A 269 15.99 -5.91 3.77
C ALA A 269 16.63 -4.54 3.94
N PHE A 270 16.57 -3.68 2.91
CA PHE A 270 17.10 -2.33 2.94
C PHE A 270 16.52 -1.49 4.10
N LEU A 271 15.18 -1.46 4.25
CA LEU A 271 14.53 -0.67 5.30
C LEU A 271 14.78 -1.21 6.72
N ARG A 272 15.12 -2.49 6.83
CA ARG A 272 15.52 -3.14 8.10
C ARG A 272 17.01 -3.02 8.40
N GLY A 273 17.82 -2.49 7.48
CA GLY A 273 19.27 -2.45 7.61
C GLY A 273 19.93 -3.84 7.56
N LEU A 274 19.31 -4.78 6.84
CA LEU A 274 19.79 -6.14 6.64
C LEU A 274 20.55 -6.24 5.31
N PRO A 275 21.44 -7.26 5.13
CA PRO A 275 22.04 -7.54 3.85
C PRO A 275 20.98 -7.73 2.75
N LEU A 276 21.23 -7.16 1.57
CA LEU A 276 20.34 -7.34 0.44
C LEU A 276 20.38 -8.79 -0.05
N PRO A 277 19.22 -9.36 -0.45
CA PRO A 277 19.22 -10.67 -1.09
C PRO A 277 20.04 -10.62 -2.38
N PRO A 278 20.66 -11.75 -2.80
CA PRO A 278 21.38 -11.81 -4.06
C PRO A 278 20.46 -11.39 -5.20
N GLY A 279 20.93 -10.47 -6.04
CA GLY A 279 20.21 -10.02 -7.23
C GLY A 279 19.87 -11.22 -8.13
N LYS A 280 18.69 -11.19 -8.75
CA LYS A 280 18.36 -12.17 -9.78
C LYS A 280 19.42 -12.03 -10.87
N PRO A 281 20.11 -13.10 -11.31
CA PRO A 281 21.07 -12.99 -12.39
C PRO A 281 20.37 -12.37 -13.60
N PRO A 282 21.06 -11.55 -14.42
CA PRO A 282 20.49 -11.05 -15.65
C PRO A 282 19.96 -12.24 -16.45
N ILE A 283 18.72 -12.13 -16.92
CA ILE A 283 18.18 -13.14 -17.83
C ILE A 283 19.10 -13.09 -19.03
N ALA A 284 19.77 -14.21 -19.32
CA ALA A 284 20.54 -14.32 -20.55
C ALA A 284 19.55 -14.07 -21.69
N ASP A 285 19.85 -13.04 -22.51
CA ASP A 285 19.10 -12.81 -23.73
C ASP A 285 19.18 -14.10 -24.55
N GLU A 286 18.08 -14.82 -24.63
CA GLU A 286 17.95 -15.89 -25.62
C GLU A 286 17.87 -15.21 -27.00
N ASN A 287 19.00 -15.25 -27.71
CA ASN A 287 19.10 -14.86 -29.12
C ASN A 287 18.26 -15.74 -30.01
#